data_3303ca1efd04ebda93827200b65df749
#
_entry.id   3303ca1efd04ebda93827200b65df749
#
_cell.length_a   1.000
_cell.length_b   1.000
_cell.length_c   1.000
_cell.angle_alpha   90.00
_cell.angle_beta   90.00
_cell.angle_gamma   90.00
#
_symmetry.space_group_name_H-M   'P 1'
#
loop_
_entity.id
_entity.type
_entity.pdbx_description
1 polymer ?
#
loop_
_entity_poly.entity_id
_entity_poly.type
_entity_poly.pdbx_seq_one_letter_code
_entity_poly.pdbx_strand_id
1 'polypeptide(L)'
;MKLKATLRLENGMEFHGWSFGSAEAVSGEVVFNTSMAGYPEQLTDATYSGQILCLTYPLIGNYGIPSEELLAEKLSKNFESDKIHPKGLIAFDVCEQYSNWEAVKSLQQWMVEQNLTGIYGIDTRELTKILRDKGSMKGYIIPEGAAQPAECQKATPADVCCQEVITYKATAAQDVENINGSKAATTAGKKVVVVDLGVKHSIIRGLLARGAEVVRVPYNYDFTEMEYDGVYVSNGPGCACECEETIEILKKVLAGSKPVFGLGMGYHLIAKAAGCELQKLAHPHRGANQPVRKEGTNRTYISSQNVSRAVKAASIPSDWEVYFTNLNDGAIDGLRHKSKPFAGLNFAPEVCVGLAENITPLDEFISKL
;
A
#
# COMPACT_ATOMS: atom_id res chain seq x y z
N MET A 1 -8.04 -4.34 34.74
CA MET A 1 -9.36 -4.85 34.24
C MET A 1 -9.33 -4.65 32.73
N LYS A 2 -9.66 -5.68 31.94
CA LYS A 2 -9.75 -5.50 30.46
C LYS A 2 -10.98 -4.65 30.14
N LEU A 3 -10.82 -3.60 29.35
CA LEU A 3 -11.90 -2.73 28.90
C LEU A 3 -12.65 -3.41 27.75
N LYS A 4 -13.99 -3.49 27.84
CA LYS A 4 -14.81 -4.02 26.75
C LYS A 4 -14.85 -3.04 25.58
N ALA A 5 -15.08 -3.55 24.37
CA ALA A 5 -15.32 -2.74 23.19
C ALA A 5 -16.32 -3.43 22.26
N THR A 6 -16.98 -2.63 21.45
CA THR A 6 -17.91 -3.11 20.43
C THR A 6 -17.47 -2.59 19.05
N LEU A 7 -17.34 -3.50 18.08
CA LEU A 7 -17.28 -3.15 16.67
C LEU A 7 -18.71 -3.15 16.14
N ARG A 8 -19.20 -1.99 15.69
CA ARG A 8 -20.51 -1.84 15.04
C ARG A 8 -20.32 -1.55 13.56
N LEU A 9 -20.95 -2.33 12.70
CA LEU A 9 -20.96 -2.12 11.26
C LEU A 9 -22.18 -1.29 10.83
N GLU A 10 -22.11 -0.60 9.68
CA GLU A 10 -23.20 0.22 9.14
C GLU A 10 -24.49 -0.55 8.87
N ASN A 11 -24.41 -1.88 8.68
CA ASN A 11 -25.57 -2.75 8.52
C ASN A 11 -26.23 -3.16 9.84
N GLY A 12 -25.78 -2.61 10.97
CA GLY A 12 -26.30 -2.88 12.31
C GLY A 12 -25.72 -4.11 13.01
N MET A 13 -24.83 -4.87 12.37
CA MET A 13 -24.17 -6.01 13.01
C MET A 13 -23.15 -5.53 14.04
N GLU A 14 -23.07 -6.22 15.17
CA GLU A 14 -22.15 -5.92 16.26
C GLU A 14 -21.29 -7.14 16.63
N PHE A 15 -20.03 -6.87 16.92
CA PHE A 15 -19.08 -7.82 17.48
C PHE A 15 -18.56 -7.28 18.81
N HIS A 16 -18.61 -8.12 19.85
CA HIS A 16 -18.20 -7.73 21.20
C HIS A 16 -16.86 -8.38 21.57
N GLY A 17 -15.92 -7.57 22.03
CA GLY A 17 -14.58 -8.00 22.39
C GLY A 17 -13.95 -7.10 23.45
N TRP A 18 -12.63 -7.00 23.41
CA TRP A 18 -11.84 -6.24 24.36
C TRP A 18 -11.09 -5.13 23.65
N SER A 19 -11.05 -3.95 24.25
CA SER A 19 -10.27 -2.81 23.77
C SER A 19 -8.77 -3.02 24.05
N PHE A 20 -7.93 -2.57 23.11
CA PHE A 20 -6.49 -2.44 23.28
C PHE A 20 -5.96 -1.22 22.50
N GLY A 21 -4.77 -0.73 22.86
CA GLY A 21 -4.27 0.54 22.32
C GLY A 21 -4.94 1.73 23.01
N SER A 22 -5.33 2.73 22.23
CA SER A 22 -6.07 3.91 22.70
C SER A 22 -7.49 3.55 23.14
N ALA A 23 -8.04 4.30 24.10
CA ALA A 23 -9.42 4.16 24.58
C ALA A 23 -10.43 5.08 23.86
N GLU A 24 -10.03 5.75 22.80
CA GLU A 24 -10.91 6.63 22.01
C GLU A 24 -11.78 5.82 21.04
N ALA A 25 -13.03 6.25 20.86
CA ALA A 25 -13.86 5.65 19.85
C ALA A 25 -13.46 6.16 18.45
N VAL A 26 -13.44 5.25 17.47
CA VAL A 26 -13.02 5.56 16.10
C VAL A 26 -14.00 5.04 15.07
N SER A 27 -14.04 5.69 13.91
CA SER A 27 -14.81 5.25 12.74
C SER A 27 -13.91 5.15 11.52
N GLY A 28 -14.30 4.29 10.57
CA GLY A 28 -13.58 4.12 9.31
C GLY A 28 -14.22 3.07 8.41
N GLU A 29 -13.71 2.93 7.20
CA GLU A 29 -14.05 1.83 6.32
C GLU A 29 -13.38 0.54 6.84
N VAL A 30 -14.17 -0.46 7.19
CA VAL A 30 -13.64 -1.75 7.67
C VAL A 30 -13.15 -2.56 6.50
N VAL A 31 -11.88 -2.91 6.53
CA VAL A 31 -11.19 -3.73 5.52
C VAL A 31 -10.42 -4.85 6.21
N PHE A 32 -10.07 -5.89 5.47
CA PHE A 32 -9.25 -6.97 6.04
C PHE A 32 -7.96 -7.17 5.25
N ASN A 33 -6.99 -7.82 5.88
CA ASN A 33 -5.78 -8.31 5.24
C ASN A 33 -5.48 -9.73 5.72
N THR A 34 -5.15 -10.62 4.77
CA THR A 34 -4.89 -12.04 5.04
C THR A 34 -3.40 -12.37 5.21
N SER A 35 -2.52 -11.40 5.27
CA SER A 35 -1.09 -11.61 5.51
C SER A 35 -0.83 -12.21 6.88
N MET A 36 0.10 -13.16 6.95
CA MET A 36 0.44 -13.84 8.19
C MET A 36 1.45 -13.09 9.05
N ALA A 37 2.14 -12.11 8.49
CA ALA A 37 3.17 -11.32 9.15
C ALA A 37 3.20 -9.89 8.58
N GLY A 38 4.03 -9.00 9.13
CA GLY A 38 4.21 -7.65 8.61
C GLY A 38 3.17 -6.66 9.14
N TYR A 39 2.69 -6.83 10.37
CA TYR A 39 1.72 -5.87 10.92
C TYR A 39 2.33 -4.47 11.16
N PRO A 40 3.62 -4.27 11.49
CA PRO A 40 4.19 -2.92 11.56
C PRO A 40 4.19 -2.23 10.20
N GLU A 41 4.55 -2.94 9.13
CA GLU A 41 4.55 -2.44 7.76
C GLU A 41 3.12 -2.14 7.28
N GLN A 42 2.16 -3.00 7.60
CA GLN A 42 0.75 -2.77 7.25
C GLN A 42 0.16 -1.57 8.01
N LEU A 43 0.51 -1.40 9.28
CA LEU A 43 0.05 -0.27 10.08
C LEU A 43 0.66 1.07 9.63
N THR A 44 1.84 1.04 9.04
CA THR A 44 2.50 2.23 8.48
C THR A 44 2.30 2.40 6.98
N ASP A 45 1.51 1.53 6.33
CA ASP A 45 1.13 1.68 4.93
C ASP A 45 0.02 2.73 4.78
N ALA A 46 0.32 3.84 4.11
CA ALA A 46 -0.59 4.95 3.88
C ALA A 46 -1.90 4.56 3.16
N THR A 47 -1.91 3.43 2.44
CA THR A 47 -3.11 2.95 1.75
C THR A 47 -4.26 2.59 2.70
N TYR A 48 -3.95 2.34 3.98
CA TYR A 48 -4.96 2.09 5.01
C TYR A 48 -5.43 3.36 5.73
N SER A 49 -5.03 4.54 5.29
CA SER A 49 -5.48 5.79 5.88
C SER A 49 -7.01 5.92 5.79
N GLY A 50 -7.64 6.31 6.92
CA GLY A 50 -9.11 6.39 7.02
C GLY A 50 -9.84 5.05 7.17
N GLN A 51 -9.12 3.93 7.27
CA GLN A 51 -9.69 2.58 7.36
C GLN A 51 -9.53 1.97 8.76
N ILE A 52 -10.40 1.02 9.09
CA ILE A 52 -10.25 0.12 10.24
C ILE A 52 -9.75 -1.22 9.67
N LEU A 53 -8.52 -1.58 10.01
CA LEU A 53 -7.85 -2.75 9.47
C LEU A 53 -8.12 -4.00 10.33
N CYS A 54 -8.71 -5.04 9.73
CA CYS A 54 -8.84 -6.35 10.33
C CYS A 54 -7.69 -7.25 9.86
N LEU A 55 -6.82 -7.67 10.78
CA LEU A 55 -5.82 -8.68 10.53
C LEU A 55 -6.41 -10.07 10.78
N THR A 56 -6.46 -10.89 9.73
CA THR A 56 -7.11 -12.20 9.82
C THR A 56 -6.22 -13.28 10.43
N TYR A 57 -4.91 -13.01 10.53
CA TYR A 57 -3.99 -13.91 11.24
C TYR A 57 -4.37 -13.96 12.72
N PRO A 58 -4.46 -15.16 13.34
CA PRO A 58 -5.07 -15.32 14.66
C PRO A 58 -4.38 -14.56 15.79
N LEU A 59 -3.06 -14.40 15.72
CA LEU A 59 -2.25 -13.79 16.77
C LEU A 59 -1.38 -12.68 16.19
N ILE A 60 -1.49 -11.46 16.75
CA ILE A 60 -0.60 -10.33 16.41
C ILE A 60 0.16 -9.85 17.63
N GLY A 61 1.22 -9.06 17.43
CA GLY A 61 2.03 -8.51 18.52
C GLY A 61 3.17 -9.43 19.00
N ASN A 62 3.23 -10.66 18.52
CA ASN A 62 4.16 -11.69 18.97
C ASN A 62 5.64 -11.36 18.72
N TYR A 63 5.98 -10.59 17.71
CA TYR A 63 7.37 -10.17 17.45
C TYR A 63 7.64 -8.69 17.75
N GLY A 64 6.67 -7.98 18.35
CA GLY A 64 6.85 -6.59 18.79
C GLY A 64 7.01 -5.59 17.65
N ILE A 65 7.59 -4.44 17.99
CA ILE A 65 7.79 -3.31 17.08
C ILE A 65 9.28 -2.98 17.04
N PRO A 66 9.90 -2.89 15.84
CA PRO A 66 11.30 -2.51 15.68
C PRO A 66 11.53 -1.02 15.99
N SER A 67 12.78 -0.58 15.98
CA SER A 67 13.15 0.80 16.26
C SER A 67 12.62 1.78 15.21
N GLU A 68 12.31 3.01 15.65
CA GLU A 68 11.91 4.13 14.79
C GLU A 68 13.13 4.87 14.17
N GLU A 69 14.22 4.14 13.92
CA GLU A 69 15.44 4.67 13.31
C GLU A 69 15.16 5.23 11.90
N LEU A 70 15.73 6.39 11.62
CA LEU A 70 15.68 7.02 10.30
C LEU A 70 17.01 6.79 9.56
N LEU A 71 16.93 6.44 8.28
CA LEU A 71 18.09 6.35 7.38
C LEU A 71 18.44 7.70 6.76
N ALA A 72 17.45 8.55 6.56
CA ALA A 72 17.58 9.90 6.04
C ALA A 72 16.38 10.75 6.51
N GLU A 73 16.33 12.02 6.11
CA GLU A 73 15.22 12.90 6.41
C GLU A 73 13.89 12.28 5.97
N LYS A 74 12.95 12.11 6.93
CA LYS A 74 11.63 11.51 6.69
C LYS A 74 11.68 10.15 5.94
N LEU A 75 12.73 9.34 6.18
CA LEU A 75 12.87 8.00 5.61
C LEU A 75 13.15 6.99 6.71
N SER A 76 12.14 6.25 7.11
CA SER A 76 12.26 5.19 8.11
C SER A 76 13.06 4.00 7.56
N LYS A 77 13.86 3.39 8.44
CA LYS A 77 14.59 2.15 8.19
C LYS A 77 13.65 0.93 8.16
N ASN A 78 12.71 0.87 9.10
CA ASN A 78 11.94 -0.33 9.41
C ASN A 78 10.45 -0.23 9.03
N PHE A 79 9.92 0.99 8.84
CA PHE A 79 8.50 1.21 8.55
C PHE A 79 8.27 1.71 7.12
N GLU A 80 7.01 1.67 6.69
CA GLU A 80 6.61 2.13 5.36
C GLU A 80 6.26 3.63 5.33
N SER A 81 6.15 4.27 6.50
CA SER A 81 6.01 5.72 6.68
C SER A 81 6.42 6.10 8.11
N ASP A 82 6.25 7.36 8.47
CA ASP A 82 6.62 7.95 9.76
C ASP A 82 5.53 7.82 10.85
N LYS A 83 4.35 7.26 10.54
CA LYS A 83 3.22 7.13 11.48
C LYS A 83 2.32 5.95 11.14
N ILE A 84 1.44 5.60 12.09
CA ILE A 84 0.33 4.67 11.86
C ILE A 84 -0.77 5.38 11.07
N HIS A 85 -1.31 4.74 10.04
CA HIS A 85 -2.34 5.29 9.16
C HIS A 85 -3.76 4.78 9.39
N PRO A 86 -4.00 3.49 9.68
CA PRO A 86 -5.33 3.02 10.03
C PRO A 86 -5.94 3.81 11.18
N LYS A 87 -7.25 3.98 11.18
CA LYS A 87 -8.02 4.59 12.28
C LYS A 87 -8.27 3.60 13.41
N GLY A 88 -8.27 2.31 13.10
CA GLY A 88 -8.48 1.26 14.08
C GLY A 88 -7.90 -0.07 13.64
N LEU A 89 -7.70 -0.95 14.60
CA LEU A 89 -7.15 -2.29 14.41
C LEU A 89 -8.08 -3.35 14.99
N ILE A 90 -8.36 -4.38 14.20
CA ILE A 90 -9.17 -5.54 14.61
C ILE A 90 -8.29 -6.78 14.56
N ALA A 91 -8.29 -7.56 15.64
CA ALA A 91 -7.56 -8.82 15.72
C ALA A 91 -8.39 -9.91 16.42
N PHE A 92 -8.05 -11.17 16.19
CA PHE A 92 -8.62 -12.28 16.95
C PHE A 92 -7.97 -12.35 18.33
N ASP A 93 -6.64 -12.35 18.39
CA ASP A 93 -5.89 -12.37 19.65
C ASP A 93 -4.65 -11.47 19.55
N VAL A 94 -4.19 -10.97 20.72
CA VAL A 94 -3.06 -10.03 20.83
C VAL A 94 -2.07 -10.55 21.87
N CYS A 95 -0.82 -10.70 21.47
CA CYS A 95 0.27 -11.07 22.36
C CYS A 95 0.69 -9.86 23.20
N GLU A 96 0.67 -10.01 24.53
CA GLU A 96 1.10 -8.96 25.45
C GLU A 96 2.63 -8.88 25.56
N GLN A 97 3.31 -10.01 25.34
CA GLN A 97 4.78 -10.10 25.40
C GLN A 97 5.32 -10.46 24.02
N TYR A 98 6.28 -9.70 23.56
CA TYR A 98 6.95 -9.98 22.30
C TYR A 98 8.25 -10.78 22.50
N SER A 99 8.65 -11.51 21.46
CA SER A 99 9.83 -12.36 21.46
C SER A 99 10.58 -12.24 20.13
N ASN A 100 11.17 -11.05 19.89
CA ASN A 100 12.05 -10.82 18.74
C ASN A 100 13.20 -9.91 19.19
N TRP A 101 14.41 -10.23 18.76
CA TRP A 101 15.63 -9.50 19.09
C TRP A 101 15.69 -8.08 18.50
N GLU A 102 14.96 -7.80 17.42
CA GLU A 102 14.86 -6.46 16.82
C GLU A 102 13.82 -5.57 17.49
N ALA A 103 12.94 -6.13 18.30
CA ALA A 103 11.85 -5.39 18.90
C ALA A 103 12.32 -4.53 20.07
N VAL A 104 11.85 -3.30 20.11
CA VAL A 104 12.15 -2.32 21.19
C VAL A 104 10.92 -2.01 22.05
N LYS A 105 9.70 -2.30 21.56
CA LYS A 105 8.45 -2.08 22.28
C LYS A 105 7.36 -3.08 21.86
N SER A 106 6.32 -3.22 22.69
CA SER A 106 5.15 -4.03 22.34
C SER A 106 4.23 -3.31 21.37
N LEU A 107 3.40 -4.08 20.64
CA LEU A 107 2.34 -3.51 19.80
C LEU A 107 1.39 -2.63 20.62
N GLN A 108 0.97 -3.07 21.81
CA GLN A 108 0.09 -2.32 22.70
C GLN A 108 0.68 -0.94 23.06
N GLN A 109 1.96 -0.89 23.42
CA GLN A 109 2.65 0.34 23.77
C GLN A 109 2.70 1.29 22.57
N TRP A 110 3.09 0.79 21.39
CA TRP A 110 3.16 1.59 20.16
C TRP A 110 1.81 2.15 19.75
N MET A 111 0.74 1.35 19.87
CA MET A 111 -0.62 1.80 19.58
C MET A 111 -1.07 2.94 20.51
N VAL A 112 -0.72 2.88 21.79
CA VAL A 112 -1.01 3.98 22.74
C VAL A 112 -0.24 5.23 22.36
N GLU A 113 1.06 5.13 22.06
CA GLU A 113 1.92 6.25 21.65
C GLU A 113 1.42 6.93 20.36
N GLN A 114 0.89 6.14 19.42
CA GLN A 114 0.37 6.61 18.13
C GLN A 114 -1.15 6.87 18.13
N ASN A 115 -1.80 6.78 19.29
CA ASN A 115 -3.25 6.96 19.46
C ASN A 115 -4.11 6.06 18.56
N LEU A 116 -3.70 4.80 18.35
CA LEU A 116 -4.46 3.82 17.60
C LEU A 116 -5.37 3.01 18.51
N THR A 117 -6.67 2.99 18.22
CA THR A 117 -7.66 2.18 18.93
C THR A 117 -7.79 0.80 18.31
N GLY A 118 -7.88 -0.23 19.14
CA GLY A 118 -8.09 -1.59 18.66
C GLY A 118 -9.19 -2.35 19.41
N ILE A 119 -9.68 -3.40 18.76
CA ILE A 119 -10.57 -4.41 19.37
C ILE A 119 -10.04 -5.81 19.04
N TYR A 120 -10.02 -6.68 20.05
CA TYR A 120 -9.67 -8.09 19.89
C TYR A 120 -10.64 -9.02 20.59
N GLY A 121 -10.53 -10.32 20.31
CA GLY A 121 -11.41 -11.34 20.89
C GLY A 121 -12.73 -11.47 20.13
N ILE A 122 -12.83 -10.96 18.92
CA ILE A 122 -14.00 -11.10 18.04
C ILE A 122 -13.75 -12.16 16.96
N ASP A 123 -14.82 -12.67 16.35
CA ASP A 123 -14.74 -13.59 15.21
C ASP A 123 -14.32 -12.84 13.93
N THR A 124 -12.99 -12.70 13.72
CA THR A 124 -12.42 -12.07 12.54
C THR A 124 -12.70 -12.86 11.26
N ARG A 125 -12.92 -14.18 11.37
CA ARG A 125 -13.26 -15.03 10.22
C ARG A 125 -14.66 -14.73 9.72
N GLU A 126 -15.63 -14.61 10.62
CA GLU A 126 -17.00 -14.23 10.26
C GLU A 126 -17.04 -12.81 9.68
N LEU A 127 -16.36 -11.86 10.32
CA LEU A 127 -16.21 -10.49 9.79
C LEU A 127 -15.65 -10.50 8.37
N THR A 128 -14.59 -11.28 8.13
CA THR A 128 -13.95 -11.37 6.80
C THR A 128 -14.90 -11.92 5.73
N LYS A 129 -15.73 -12.92 6.05
CA LYS A 129 -16.73 -13.44 5.12
C LYS A 129 -17.75 -12.35 4.76
N ILE A 130 -18.24 -11.60 5.75
CA ILE A 130 -19.19 -10.51 5.54
C ILE A 130 -18.59 -9.45 4.61
N LEU A 131 -17.34 -9.02 4.86
CA LEU A 131 -16.65 -8.03 4.06
C LEU A 131 -16.33 -8.54 2.64
N ARG A 132 -16.02 -9.82 2.49
CA ARG A 132 -15.81 -10.44 1.18
C ARG A 132 -17.10 -10.46 0.36
N ASP A 133 -18.22 -10.85 0.96
CA ASP A 133 -19.47 -11.08 0.26
C ASP A 133 -20.24 -9.77 -0.01
N LYS A 134 -20.14 -8.78 0.88
CA LYS A 134 -20.84 -7.49 0.78
C LYS A 134 -19.96 -6.31 0.38
N GLY A 135 -18.66 -6.51 0.31
CA GLY A 135 -17.67 -5.45 0.13
C GLY A 135 -17.27 -4.79 1.47
N SER A 136 -16.29 -3.89 1.41
CA SER A 136 -15.93 -3.06 2.56
C SER A 136 -17.11 -2.15 2.95
N MET A 137 -17.26 -1.91 4.24
CA MET A 137 -18.37 -1.12 4.80
C MET A 137 -17.89 -0.24 5.95
N LYS A 138 -18.63 0.80 6.28
CA LYS A 138 -18.32 1.65 7.43
C LYS A 138 -18.49 0.86 8.73
N GLY A 139 -17.62 1.15 9.69
CA GLY A 139 -17.70 0.60 11.04
C GLY A 139 -17.16 1.56 12.09
N TYR A 140 -17.43 1.20 13.34
CA TYR A 140 -17.10 1.97 14.53
C TYR A 140 -16.52 1.03 15.57
N ILE A 141 -15.34 1.32 16.10
CA ILE A 141 -14.82 0.66 17.32
C ILE A 141 -15.15 1.59 18.48
N ILE A 142 -15.94 1.09 19.43
CA ILE A 142 -16.45 1.87 20.56
C ILE A 142 -16.05 1.18 21.84
N PRO A 143 -14.98 1.63 22.53
CA PRO A 143 -14.66 1.20 23.90
C PRO A 143 -15.79 1.52 24.87
N GLU A 144 -15.96 0.71 25.90
CA GLU A 144 -16.99 0.88 26.93
C GLU A 144 -16.86 2.26 27.60
N GLY A 145 -17.98 3.01 27.63
CA GLY A 145 -18.04 4.36 28.16
C GLY A 145 -17.65 5.47 27.19
N ALA A 146 -17.14 5.13 26.01
CA ALA A 146 -16.84 6.14 24.98
C ALA A 146 -18.12 6.53 24.22
N ALA A 147 -18.21 7.80 23.81
CA ALA A 147 -19.26 8.28 22.93
C ALA A 147 -19.05 7.77 21.49
N GLN A 148 -20.13 7.61 20.72
CA GLN A 148 -20.02 7.24 19.32
C GLN A 148 -19.26 8.35 18.56
N PRO A 149 -18.22 8.01 17.78
CA PRO A 149 -17.44 9.02 17.06
C PRO A 149 -18.21 9.56 15.86
N ALA A 150 -17.80 10.73 15.38
CA ALA A 150 -18.24 11.26 14.09
C ALA A 150 -17.82 10.32 12.95
N GLU A 151 -18.50 10.37 11.82
CA GLU A 151 -18.10 9.63 10.63
C GLU A 151 -16.70 10.04 10.16
N CYS A 152 -15.85 9.06 9.89
CA CYS A 152 -14.54 9.30 9.28
C CYS A 152 -14.71 9.72 7.82
N GLN A 153 -14.01 10.78 7.44
CA GLN A 153 -13.87 11.13 6.04
C GLN A 153 -12.91 10.17 5.33
N LYS A 154 -13.15 9.95 4.04
CA LYS A 154 -12.22 9.16 3.22
C LYS A 154 -10.90 9.91 3.13
N ALA A 155 -9.81 9.19 3.32
CA ALA A 155 -8.49 9.73 3.12
C ALA A 155 -8.19 9.90 1.63
N THR A 156 -7.41 10.93 1.33
CA THR A 156 -6.93 11.29 0.00
C THR A 156 -5.40 11.32 -0.01
N PRO A 157 -4.74 11.36 -1.17
CA PRO A 157 -3.29 11.55 -1.22
C PRO A 157 -2.79 12.81 -0.51
N ALA A 158 -3.59 13.89 -0.48
CA ALA A 158 -3.24 15.12 0.22
C ALA A 158 -3.03 14.94 1.74
N ASP A 159 -3.70 13.93 2.35
CA ASP A 159 -3.60 13.65 3.78
C ASP A 159 -2.31 12.90 4.17
N VAL A 160 -1.62 12.31 3.17
CA VAL A 160 -0.52 11.36 3.41
C VAL A 160 0.76 11.65 2.63
N CYS A 161 0.70 12.48 1.58
CA CYS A 161 1.88 12.83 0.77
C CYS A 161 2.84 13.76 1.52
N CYS A 162 4.08 13.85 1.03
CA CYS A 162 5.00 14.90 1.46
C CYS A 162 4.44 16.27 1.10
N GLN A 163 4.77 17.28 1.91
CA GLN A 163 4.31 18.67 1.69
C GLN A 163 5.31 19.50 0.89
N GLU A 164 6.53 19.01 0.74
CA GLU A 164 7.63 19.66 0.05
C GLU A 164 8.43 18.63 -0.77
N VAL A 165 9.20 19.11 -1.72
CA VAL A 165 10.10 18.26 -2.51
C VAL A 165 11.26 17.82 -1.62
N ILE A 166 11.49 16.51 -1.53
CA ILE A 166 12.57 15.90 -0.74
C ILE A 166 13.50 15.15 -1.68
N THR A 167 14.79 15.43 -1.61
CA THR A 167 15.80 14.76 -2.43
C THR A 167 16.65 13.84 -1.59
N TYR A 168 16.68 12.55 -1.95
CA TYR A 168 17.54 11.53 -1.37
C TYR A 168 18.66 11.25 -2.35
N LYS A 169 19.90 11.51 -1.91
CA LYS A 169 21.09 11.23 -2.73
C LYS A 169 21.37 9.73 -2.74
N ALA A 170 21.82 9.22 -3.88
CA ALA A 170 22.27 7.85 -3.99
C ALA A 170 23.42 7.59 -2.99
N THR A 171 23.25 6.54 -2.19
CA THR A 171 24.38 5.88 -1.54
C THR A 171 25.09 5.00 -2.58
N ALA A 172 26.36 4.62 -2.34
CA ALA A 172 27.01 3.65 -3.23
C ALA A 172 26.09 2.43 -3.41
N ALA A 173 25.90 2.01 -4.67
CA ALA A 173 25.02 0.88 -4.98
C ALA A 173 25.44 -0.32 -4.12
N GLN A 174 24.53 -0.81 -3.31
CA GLN A 174 24.76 -2.00 -2.51
C GLN A 174 24.56 -3.22 -3.41
N ASP A 175 25.26 -4.31 -3.13
CA ASP A 175 24.98 -5.61 -3.76
C ASP A 175 23.58 -6.10 -3.26
N VAL A 176 22.54 -5.61 -3.90
CA VAL A 176 21.16 -6.06 -3.64
C VAL A 176 20.97 -7.37 -4.40
N GLU A 177 20.94 -8.46 -3.68
CA GLU A 177 20.55 -9.75 -4.24
C GLU A 177 19.03 -9.85 -4.26
N ASN A 178 18.49 -10.22 -5.40
CA ASN A 178 17.12 -10.69 -5.49
C ASN A 178 16.99 -12.02 -4.73
N ILE A 179 15.80 -12.34 -4.25
CA ILE A 179 15.52 -13.60 -3.49
C ILE A 179 16.02 -14.87 -4.23
N ASN A 180 16.19 -14.81 -5.55
CA ASN A 180 16.75 -15.89 -6.35
C ASN A 180 18.30 -15.86 -6.47
N GLY A 181 19.00 -15.02 -5.70
CA GLY A 181 20.48 -14.87 -5.78
C GLY A 181 20.96 -14.18 -7.06
N SER A 182 20.09 -13.64 -7.89
CA SER A 182 20.51 -12.81 -9.04
C SER A 182 20.76 -11.36 -8.59
N LYS A 183 21.80 -10.73 -9.12
CA LYS A 183 22.06 -9.30 -8.84
C LYS A 183 20.90 -8.45 -9.36
N ALA A 184 20.40 -7.54 -8.51
CA ALA A 184 19.43 -6.55 -8.91
C ALA A 184 20.03 -5.58 -9.95
N ALA A 185 19.17 -5.03 -10.82
CA ALA A 185 19.57 -3.98 -11.74
C ALA A 185 20.06 -2.75 -10.95
N THR A 186 21.17 -2.14 -11.38
CA THR A 186 21.76 -0.95 -10.75
C THR A 186 21.68 0.25 -11.71
N THR A 187 21.52 1.44 -11.15
CA THR A 187 21.31 2.69 -11.91
C THR A 187 22.23 3.80 -11.41
N ALA A 188 23.53 3.58 -11.41
CA ALA A 188 24.46 4.57 -10.86
C ALA A 188 24.20 6.00 -11.42
N GLY A 189 23.79 6.92 -10.54
CA GLY A 189 23.61 8.34 -10.85
C GLY A 189 22.34 8.73 -11.61
N LYS A 190 21.39 7.80 -11.83
CA LYS A 190 20.11 8.12 -12.44
C LYS A 190 19.15 8.76 -11.44
N LYS A 191 18.41 9.77 -11.89
CA LYS A 191 17.45 10.53 -11.09
C LYS A 191 16.03 10.05 -11.34
N VAL A 192 15.36 9.57 -10.30
CA VAL A 192 13.98 9.11 -10.34
C VAL A 192 13.08 10.08 -9.58
N VAL A 193 12.10 10.66 -10.26
CA VAL A 193 11.01 11.39 -9.60
C VAL A 193 10.01 10.39 -9.05
N VAL A 194 9.74 10.47 -7.76
CA VAL A 194 8.71 9.67 -7.07
C VAL A 194 7.53 10.58 -6.74
N VAL A 195 6.43 10.39 -7.46
CA VAL A 195 5.17 11.09 -7.20
C VAL A 195 4.52 10.45 -5.98
N ASP A 196 4.45 11.21 -4.89
CA ASP A 196 4.04 10.73 -3.58
C ASP A 196 2.52 10.84 -3.38
N LEU A 197 1.85 9.70 -3.46
CA LEU A 197 0.42 9.53 -3.12
C LEU A 197 0.25 8.87 -1.74
N GLY A 198 1.34 8.66 -1.01
CA GLY A 198 1.48 7.84 0.18
C GLY A 198 2.50 6.74 -0.04
N VAL A 199 3.68 7.12 -0.56
CA VAL A 199 4.74 6.21 -0.96
C VAL A 199 5.25 5.39 0.22
N LYS A 200 5.40 4.10 0.02
CA LYS A 200 6.08 3.22 0.97
C LYS A 200 7.57 3.52 1.00
N HIS A 201 8.12 3.66 2.20
CA HIS A 201 9.55 3.91 2.39
C HIS A 201 10.44 2.79 1.84
N SER A 202 9.94 1.54 1.79
CA SER A 202 10.62 0.42 1.14
C SER A 202 10.92 0.67 -0.33
N ILE A 203 10.04 1.37 -1.06
CA ILE A 203 10.26 1.74 -2.46
C ILE A 203 11.43 2.73 -2.57
N ILE A 204 11.44 3.76 -1.73
CA ILE A 204 12.53 4.74 -1.71
C ILE A 204 13.84 4.05 -1.36
N ARG A 205 13.86 3.22 -0.30
CA ARG A 205 15.03 2.41 0.07
C ARG A 205 15.50 1.50 -1.07
N GLY A 206 14.55 0.87 -1.75
CA GLY A 206 14.84 -0.02 -2.88
C GLY A 206 15.46 0.69 -4.08
N LEU A 207 15.04 1.92 -4.38
CA LEU A 207 15.63 2.76 -5.44
C LEU A 207 17.05 3.24 -5.04
N LEU A 208 17.21 3.73 -3.81
CA LEU A 208 18.49 4.19 -3.28
C LEU A 208 19.53 3.05 -3.22
N ALA A 209 19.14 1.87 -2.77
CA ALA A 209 19.99 0.68 -2.71
C ALA A 209 20.50 0.26 -4.10
N ARG A 210 19.76 0.58 -5.16
CA ARG A 210 20.16 0.36 -6.55
C ARG A 210 20.97 1.49 -7.16
N GLY A 211 21.28 2.53 -6.38
CA GLY A 211 22.11 3.67 -6.80
C GLY A 211 21.37 4.80 -7.49
N ALA A 212 20.03 4.83 -7.45
CA ALA A 212 19.25 5.96 -7.95
C ALA A 212 19.31 7.15 -6.99
N GLU A 213 19.33 8.37 -7.51
CA GLU A 213 18.91 9.57 -6.77
C GLU A 213 17.36 9.64 -6.82
N VAL A 214 16.74 9.85 -5.68
CA VAL A 214 15.28 9.91 -5.57
C VAL A 214 14.83 11.31 -5.25
N VAL A 215 13.95 11.88 -6.08
CA VAL A 215 13.27 13.16 -5.85
C VAL A 215 11.80 12.87 -5.55
N ARG A 216 11.42 12.88 -4.27
CA ARG A 216 10.06 12.69 -3.80
C ARG A 216 9.31 14.01 -3.90
N VAL A 217 8.21 14.04 -4.67
CA VAL A 217 7.40 15.24 -4.90
C VAL A 217 5.96 15.02 -4.44
N PRO A 218 5.25 16.04 -3.95
CA PRO A 218 3.81 15.95 -3.65
C PRO A 218 3.01 15.48 -4.86
N TYR A 219 1.87 14.82 -4.61
CA TYR A 219 1.05 14.18 -5.66
C TYR A 219 0.62 15.13 -6.78
N ASN A 220 0.43 16.42 -6.47
CA ASN A 220 -0.02 17.48 -7.40
C ASN A 220 1.10 18.42 -7.87
N TYR A 221 2.35 18.12 -7.54
CA TYR A 221 3.48 18.96 -7.93
C TYR A 221 3.82 18.76 -9.42
N ASP A 222 3.83 19.83 -10.21
CA ASP A 222 4.26 19.78 -11.62
C ASP A 222 5.78 19.74 -11.72
N PHE A 223 6.31 18.52 -11.93
CA PHE A 223 7.74 18.25 -12.07
C PHE A 223 8.23 18.17 -13.51
N THR A 224 7.37 18.51 -14.49
CA THR A 224 7.68 18.31 -15.92
C THR A 224 8.87 19.12 -16.40
N GLU A 225 9.17 20.25 -15.76
CA GLU A 225 10.33 21.10 -16.05
C GLU A 225 11.63 20.66 -15.34
N MET A 226 11.56 19.63 -14.48
CA MET A 226 12.74 19.12 -13.78
C MET A 226 13.54 18.19 -14.69
N GLU A 227 14.84 18.08 -14.39
CA GLU A 227 15.67 17.03 -15.00
C GLU A 227 15.50 15.72 -14.22
N TYR A 228 15.11 14.65 -14.92
CA TYR A 228 14.96 13.31 -14.40
C TYR A 228 15.18 12.26 -15.48
N ASP A 229 15.47 11.02 -15.09
CA ASP A 229 15.64 9.89 -16.01
C ASP A 229 14.39 9.01 -16.06
N GLY A 230 13.59 8.95 -15.01
CA GLY A 230 12.32 8.22 -14.96
C GLY A 230 11.38 8.69 -13.87
N VAL A 231 10.13 8.24 -13.95
CA VAL A 231 9.05 8.60 -13.02
C VAL A 231 8.46 7.35 -12.39
N TYR A 232 8.40 7.33 -11.06
CA TYR A 232 7.69 6.33 -10.29
C TYR A 232 6.46 6.98 -9.63
N VAL A 233 5.26 6.47 -9.93
CA VAL A 233 4.01 6.95 -9.35
C VAL A 233 3.56 5.96 -8.28
N SER A 234 3.55 6.39 -7.02
CA SER A 234 3.36 5.51 -5.88
C SER A 234 1.91 5.04 -5.71
N ASN A 235 1.72 4.05 -4.83
CA ASN A 235 0.40 3.72 -4.30
C ASN A 235 -0.04 4.78 -3.27
N GLY A 236 -1.33 4.77 -2.91
CA GLY A 236 -1.91 5.68 -1.92
C GLY A 236 -3.39 5.41 -1.65
N PRO A 237 -3.99 6.10 -0.67
CA PRO A 237 -5.40 5.99 -0.35
C PRO A 237 -6.29 6.77 -1.33
N GLY A 238 -7.58 6.48 -1.33
CA GLY A 238 -8.59 7.22 -2.10
C GLY A 238 -8.87 6.65 -3.49
N CYS A 239 -9.18 7.54 -4.43
CA CYS A 239 -9.53 7.18 -5.80
C CYS A 239 -8.75 8.04 -6.81
N ALA A 240 -8.16 7.40 -7.80
CA ALA A 240 -7.51 8.10 -8.92
C ALA A 240 -8.47 9.06 -9.66
N CYS A 241 -9.78 8.89 -9.54
CA CYS A 241 -10.78 9.80 -10.12
C CYS A 241 -10.88 11.15 -9.40
N GLU A 242 -10.23 11.31 -8.24
CA GLU A 242 -10.21 12.55 -7.44
C GLU A 242 -8.89 13.32 -7.58
N CYS A 243 -7.96 12.85 -8.42
CA CYS A 243 -6.61 13.41 -8.61
C CYS A 243 -6.42 13.95 -10.03
N GLU A 244 -7.28 14.86 -10.47
CA GLU A 244 -7.25 15.40 -11.83
C GLU A 244 -5.93 16.11 -12.14
N GLU A 245 -5.39 16.89 -11.19
CA GLU A 245 -4.10 17.59 -11.35
C GLU A 245 -2.97 16.61 -11.69
N THR A 246 -2.88 15.49 -10.96
CA THR A 246 -1.87 14.46 -11.21
C THR A 246 -2.08 13.80 -12.57
N ILE A 247 -3.33 13.57 -13.00
CA ILE A 247 -3.65 13.00 -14.31
C ILE A 247 -3.17 13.94 -15.43
N GLU A 248 -3.38 15.24 -15.31
CA GLU A 248 -2.93 16.22 -16.33
C GLU A 248 -1.40 16.30 -16.40
N ILE A 249 -0.70 16.23 -15.26
CA ILE A 249 0.77 16.14 -15.23
C ILE A 249 1.22 14.86 -15.94
N LEU A 250 0.61 13.71 -15.61
CA LEU A 250 0.97 12.43 -16.22
C LEU A 250 0.67 12.36 -17.73
N LYS A 251 -0.35 13.06 -18.23
CA LYS A 251 -0.58 13.17 -19.69
C LYS A 251 0.61 13.83 -20.39
N LYS A 252 1.17 14.91 -19.81
CA LYS A 252 2.38 15.56 -20.32
C LYS A 252 3.58 14.60 -20.29
N VAL A 253 3.76 13.85 -19.21
CA VAL A 253 4.84 12.87 -19.04
C VAL A 253 4.74 11.73 -20.05
N LEU A 254 3.54 11.17 -20.28
CA LEU A 254 3.30 10.09 -21.24
C LEU A 254 3.41 10.54 -22.71
N ALA A 255 3.35 11.83 -23.00
CA ALA A 255 3.68 12.36 -24.32
C ALA A 255 5.18 12.17 -24.65
N GLY A 256 6.04 12.13 -23.65
CA GLY A 256 7.48 11.87 -23.76
C GLY A 256 7.84 10.40 -23.98
N SER A 257 9.10 10.07 -23.68
CA SER A 257 9.67 8.73 -23.86
C SER A 257 10.46 8.21 -22.65
N LYS A 258 10.57 9.00 -21.56
CA LYS A 258 11.28 8.59 -20.35
C LYS A 258 10.48 7.50 -19.62
N PRO A 259 11.13 6.52 -18.99
CA PRO A 259 10.45 5.44 -18.28
C PRO A 259 9.45 5.94 -17.22
N VAL A 260 8.25 5.33 -17.21
CA VAL A 260 7.20 5.61 -16.24
C VAL A 260 6.69 4.30 -15.66
N PHE A 261 6.65 4.22 -14.34
CA PHE A 261 6.10 3.06 -13.64
C PHE A 261 5.12 3.50 -12.56
N GLY A 262 3.96 2.86 -12.51
CA GLY A 262 2.93 3.14 -11.51
C GLY A 262 2.53 1.92 -10.70
N LEU A 263 2.29 2.13 -9.40
CA LEU A 263 1.87 1.08 -8.49
C LEU A 263 0.52 1.41 -7.86
N GLY A 264 -0.42 0.45 -7.88
CA GLY A 264 -1.73 0.58 -7.25
C GLY A 264 -2.48 1.84 -7.73
N MET A 265 -2.62 2.85 -6.87
CA MET A 265 -3.20 4.14 -7.24
C MET A 265 -2.43 4.80 -8.39
N GLY A 266 -1.09 4.75 -8.37
CA GLY A 266 -0.26 5.27 -9.46
C GLY A 266 -0.50 4.55 -10.79
N TYR A 267 -0.72 3.25 -10.77
CA TYR A 267 -1.16 2.49 -11.94
C TYR A 267 -2.51 2.99 -12.47
N HIS A 268 -3.47 3.23 -11.59
CA HIS A 268 -4.78 3.76 -11.99
C HIS A 268 -4.67 5.17 -12.60
N LEU A 269 -3.79 6.02 -12.06
CA LEU A 269 -3.53 7.36 -12.60
C LEU A 269 -2.91 7.32 -13.99
N ILE A 270 -1.90 6.45 -14.20
CA ILE A 270 -1.30 6.22 -15.51
C ILE A 270 -2.35 5.71 -16.50
N ALA A 271 -3.17 4.73 -16.10
CA ALA A 271 -4.23 4.19 -16.92
C ALA A 271 -5.25 5.28 -17.33
N LYS A 272 -5.66 6.13 -16.37
CA LYS A 272 -6.55 7.28 -16.69
C LYS A 272 -5.88 8.30 -17.59
N ALA A 273 -4.62 8.63 -17.37
CA ALA A 273 -3.86 9.54 -18.24
C ALA A 273 -3.71 8.98 -19.67
N ALA A 274 -3.64 7.65 -19.82
CA ALA A 274 -3.67 6.96 -21.10
C ALA A 274 -5.06 6.87 -21.74
N GLY A 275 -6.13 7.26 -21.05
CA GLY A 275 -7.51 7.24 -21.55
C GLY A 275 -8.34 6.02 -21.13
N CYS A 276 -7.83 5.17 -20.24
CA CYS A 276 -8.60 4.03 -19.70
C CYS A 276 -9.69 4.46 -18.73
N GLU A 277 -10.75 3.65 -18.65
CA GLU A 277 -11.78 3.74 -17.61
C GLU A 277 -11.48 2.76 -16.46
N LEU A 278 -11.83 3.17 -15.23
CA LEU A 278 -11.76 2.32 -14.05
C LEU A 278 -13.15 1.79 -13.68
N GLN A 279 -13.20 0.54 -13.25
CA GLN A 279 -14.42 -0.08 -12.70
C GLN A 279 -14.19 -0.53 -11.27
N LYS A 280 -15.24 -0.51 -10.44
CA LYS A 280 -15.20 -1.09 -9.09
C LYS A 280 -15.22 -2.61 -9.23
N LEU A 281 -14.36 -3.30 -8.48
CA LEU A 281 -14.38 -4.75 -8.39
C LEU A 281 -15.61 -5.21 -7.60
N ALA A 282 -16.22 -6.31 -8.02
CA ALA A 282 -17.33 -6.93 -7.29
C ALA A 282 -16.86 -7.40 -5.90
N HIS A 283 -15.66 -7.95 -5.85
CA HIS A 283 -14.97 -8.36 -4.63
C HIS A 283 -13.60 -7.68 -4.58
N PRO A 284 -13.34 -6.77 -3.61
CA PRO A 284 -12.03 -6.16 -3.45
C PRO A 284 -10.95 -7.21 -3.20
N HIS A 285 -9.79 -7.05 -3.82
CA HIS A 285 -8.66 -7.93 -3.56
C HIS A 285 -7.90 -7.45 -2.33
N ARG A 286 -7.88 -8.28 -1.28
CA ARG A 286 -7.27 -7.97 0.02
C ARG A 286 -6.43 -9.15 0.49
N GLY A 287 -5.11 -8.95 0.61
CA GLY A 287 -4.21 -9.95 1.16
C GLY A 287 -3.01 -10.27 0.28
N ALA A 288 -2.17 -11.18 0.77
CA ALA A 288 -0.87 -11.56 0.20
C ALA A 288 -0.92 -12.84 -0.65
N ASN A 289 -2.10 -13.30 -1.03
CA ASN A 289 -2.31 -14.59 -1.73
C ASN A 289 -3.10 -14.45 -3.04
N GLN A 290 -2.92 -13.33 -3.74
CA GLN A 290 -3.61 -13.06 -4.98
C GLN A 290 -2.80 -13.59 -6.18
N PRO A 291 -3.32 -14.59 -6.93
CA PRO A 291 -2.61 -15.15 -8.06
C PRO A 291 -2.75 -14.23 -9.29
N VAL A 292 -1.62 -13.83 -9.85
CA VAL A 292 -1.57 -13.03 -11.07
C VAL A 292 -0.75 -13.73 -12.15
N ARG A 293 -1.23 -13.72 -13.39
CA ARG A 293 -0.52 -14.28 -14.54
C ARG A 293 0.10 -13.16 -15.36
N LYS A 294 1.38 -13.31 -15.72
CA LYS A 294 2.04 -12.45 -16.68
C LYS A 294 1.59 -12.84 -18.09
N GLU A 295 0.93 -11.93 -18.80
CA GLU A 295 0.40 -12.19 -20.13
C GLU A 295 1.51 -12.48 -21.16
N GLY A 296 1.20 -13.32 -22.13
CA GLY A 296 2.18 -13.84 -23.09
C GLY A 296 3.13 -14.91 -22.54
N THR A 297 2.94 -15.34 -21.30
CA THR A 297 3.73 -16.41 -20.65
C THR A 297 2.82 -17.37 -19.88
N ASN A 298 3.37 -18.54 -19.48
CA ASN A 298 2.70 -19.45 -18.57
C ASN A 298 3.08 -19.22 -17.10
N ARG A 299 3.70 -18.05 -16.78
CA ARG A 299 4.12 -17.75 -15.42
C ARG A 299 2.98 -17.11 -14.62
N THR A 300 2.72 -17.71 -13.47
CA THR A 300 1.82 -17.19 -12.43
C THR A 300 2.65 -16.84 -11.21
N TYR A 301 2.24 -15.78 -10.54
CA TYR A 301 2.88 -15.27 -9.32
C TYR A 301 1.83 -15.10 -8.24
N ILE A 302 2.23 -15.27 -7.00
CA ILE A 302 1.40 -14.89 -5.85
C ILE A 302 1.79 -13.46 -5.47
N SER A 303 0.79 -12.58 -5.39
CA SER A 303 0.99 -11.15 -5.15
C SER A 303 0.22 -10.66 -3.93
N SER A 304 0.68 -9.52 -3.40
CA SER A 304 -0.05 -8.79 -2.37
C SER A 304 -0.88 -7.70 -3.00
N GLN A 305 -2.16 -7.65 -2.62
CA GLN A 305 -3.09 -6.67 -3.13
C GLN A 305 -3.89 -6.01 -2.00
N ASN A 306 -4.15 -4.72 -2.17
CA ASN A 306 -5.08 -3.93 -1.36
C ASN A 306 -5.82 -2.98 -2.29
N VAL A 307 -6.71 -3.52 -3.14
CA VAL A 307 -7.34 -2.78 -4.23
C VAL A 307 -8.83 -3.05 -4.31
N SER A 308 -9.59 -2.04 -4.72
CA SER A 308 -11.04 -2.09 -4.89
C SER A 308 -11.48 -1.76 -6.33
N ARG A 309 -10.55 -1.46 -7.20
CA ARG A 309 -10.81 -1.06 -8.59
C ARG A 309 -9.82 -1.72 -9.53
N ALA A 310 -10.24 -1.91 -10.80
CA ALA A 310 -9.39 -2.36 -11.88
C ALA A 310 -9.69 -1.56 -13.15
N VAL A 311 -8.80 -1.66 -14.14
CA VAL A 311 -9.03 -1.08 -15.47
C VAL A 311 -10.09 -1.90 -16.20
N LYS A 312 -11.01 -1.18 -16.88
CA LYS A 312 -12.03 -1.79 -17.74
C LYS A 312 -11.41 -2.22 -19.07
N ALA A 313 -11.43 -3.52 -19.37
CA ALA A 313 -10.77 -4.09 -20.53
C ALA A 313 -11.12 -3.39 -21.85
N ALA A 314 -12.41 -3.07 -22.06
CA ALA A 314 -12.89 -2.44 -23.29
C ALA A 314 -12.39 -0.99 -23.48
N SER A 315 -11.78 -0.37 -22.48
CA SER A 315 -11.28 1.01 -22.55
C SER A 315 -9.78 1.12 -22.80
N ILE A 316 -9.07 -0.01 -22.94
CA ILE A 316 -7.62 -0.01 -23.13
C ILE A 316 -7.31 0.50 -24.55
N PRO A 317 -6.50 1.58 -24.69
CA PRO A 317 -6.10 2.08 -26.00
C PRO A 317 -5.27 1.07 -26.79
N SER A 318 -5.27 1.17 -28.11
CA SER A 318 -4.63 0.21 -29.01
C SER A 318 -3.11 0.12 -28.89
N ASP A 319 -2.45 1.14 -28.37
CA ASP A 319 -1.01 1.22 -28.12
C ASP A 319 -0.60 0.67 -26.74
N TRP A 320 -1.58 0.30 -25.91
CA TRP A 320 -1.39 -0.38 -24.64
C TRP A 320 -1.81 -1.85 -24.72
N GLU A 321 -1.27 -2.66 -23.82
CA GLU A 321 -1.62 -4.08 -23.70
C GLU A 321 -1.70 -4.51 -22.24
N VAL A 322 -2.47 -5.56 -21.96
CA VAL A 322 -2.53 -6.18 -20.66
C VAL A 322 -1.18 -6.81 -20.34
N TYR A 323 -0.66 -6.49 -19.16
CA TYR A 323 0.62 -7.00 -18.70
C TYR A 323 0.43 -8.13 -17.68
N PHE A 324 -0.52 -7.95 -16.74
CA PHE A 324 -0.91 -8.96 -15.76
C PHE A 324 -2.42 -9.06 -15.64
N THR A 325 -2.90 -10.30 -15.40
CA THR A 325 -4.31 -10.61 -15.15
C THR A 325 -4.45 -11.39 -13.86
N ASN A 326 -5.41 -11.03 -13.01
CA ASN A 326 -5.78 -11.78 -11.82
C ASN A 326 -6.47 -13.09 -12.21
N LEU A 327 -6.07 -14.21 -11.63
CA LEU A 327 -6.62 -15.52 -11.97
C LEU A 327 -7.91 -15.86 -11.21
N ASN A 328 -8.27 -15.10 -10.17
CA ASN A 328 -9.50 -15.33 -9.43
C ASN A 328 -10.75 -14.81 -10.17
N ASP A 329 -10.63 -13.66 -10.82
CA ASP A 329 -11.79 -12.97 -11.43
C ASP A 329 -11.53 -12.36 -12.82
N GLY A 330 -10.31 -12.51 -13.34
CA GLY A 330 -9.90 -11.95 -14.63
C GLY A 330 -9.66 -10.44 -14.62
N ALA A 331 -9.59 -9.80 -13.46
CA ALA A 331 -9.28 -8.37 -13.35
C ALA A 331 -7.91 -8.04 -13.96
N ILE A 332 -7.81 -6.86 -14.60
CA ILE A 332 -6.56 -6.40 -15.18
C ILE A 332 -5.69 -5.79 -14.09
N ASP A 333 -4.67 -6.54 -13.71
CA ASP A 333 -3.75 -6.19 -12.63
C ASP A 333 -2.43 -5.56 -13.12
N GLY A 334 -2.31 -5.33 -14.42
CA GLY A 334 -1.18 -4.60 -14.97
C GLY A 334 -1.40 -4.21 -16.42
N LEU A 335 -0.87 -3.05 -16.79
CA LEU A 335 -0.78 -2.57 -18.16
C LEU A 335 0.65 -2.21 -18.51
N ARG A 336 1.01 -2.33 -19.79
CA ARG A 336 2.23 -1.77 -20.33
C ARG A 336 1.97 -1.19 -21.73
N HIS A 337 2.74 -0.19 -22.08
CA HIS A 337 2.72 0.37 -23.42
C HIS A 337 3.54 -0.52 -24.38
N LYS A 338 3.06 -0.73 -25.61
CA LYS A 338 3.67 -1.65 -26.58
C LYS A 338 5.06 -1.23 -27.07
N SER A 339 5.34 0.08 -27.13
CA SER A 339 6.58 0.62 -27.72
C SER A 339 7.35 1.58 -26.81
N LYS A 340 6.70 2.20 -25.81
CA LYS A 340 7.34 3.11 -24.85
C LYS A 340 7.60 2.39 -23.52
N PRO A 341 8.56 2.86 -22.71
CA PRO A 341 8.90 2.23 -21.42
C PRO A 341 7.90 2.61 -20.30
N PHE A 342 6.62 2.45 -20.56
CA PHE A 342 5.55 2.74 -19.60
C PHE A 342 4.90 1.46 -19.14
N ALA A 343 4.74 1.32 -17.82
CA ALA A 343 4.05 0.19 -17.21
C ALA A 343 3.43 0.57 -15.88
N GLY A 344 2.51 -0.24 -15.42
CA GLY A 344 1.96 -0.11 -14.09
C GLY A 344 1.30 -1.40 -13.62
N LEU A 345 1.23 -1.60 -12.30
CA LEU A 345 0.71 -2.78 -11.64
C LEU A 345 -0.29 -2.41 -10.56
N ASN A 346 -1.34 -3.22 -10.44
CA ASN A 346 -2.37 -3.09 -9.40
C ASN A 346 -2.03 -3.90 -8.12
N PHE A 347 -0.83 -4.41 -8.02
CA PHE A 347 -0.36 -5.21 -6.89
C PHE A 347 1.05 -4.78 -6.49
N ALA A 348 1.41 -5.03 -5.23
CA ALA A 348 2.72 -4.73 -4.69
C ALA A 348 3.74 -5.79 -5.12
N PRO A 349 4.75 -5.45 -5.93
CA PRO A 349 5.82 -6.36 -6.32
C PRO A 349 6.93 -6.44 -5.27
N GLU A 350 6.98 -5.47 -4.37
CA GLU A 350 7.87 -5.45 -3.23
C GLU A 350 7.37 -6.41 -2.16
N VAL A 351 8.31 -6.99 -1.48
CA VAL A 351 8.20 -8.00 -0.45
C VAL A 351 6.83 -8.10 0.21
N CYS A 352 6.07 -9.11 -0.17
CA CYS A 352 5.09 -9.67 0.75
C CYS A 352 5.84 -10.48 1.77
N VAL A 353 5.82 -10.04 3.01
CA VAL A 353 6.37 -10.80 4.12
C VAL A 353 5.76 -12.20 4.08
N GLY A 354 6.54 -13.17 3.69
CA GLY A 354 6.19 -14.60 3.75
C GLY A 354 5.99 -15.35 2.43
N LEU A 355 5.77 -14.70 1.27
CA LEU A 355 5.50 -15.39 -0.01
C LEU A 355 6.05 -14.61 -1.22
N ALA A 356 7.24 -14.05 -1.13
CA ALA A 356 7.82 -13.28 -2.23
C ALA A 356 8.32 -14.22 -3.34
N GLU A 357 7.46 -14.51 -4.30
CA GLU A 357 7.95 -14.84 -5.62
C GLU A 357 8.41 -13.56 -6.29
N ASN A 358 9.67 -13.54 -6.74
CA ASN A 358 10.30 -12.38 -7.35
C ASN A 358 9.58 -11.98 -8.64
N ILE A 359 8.62 -11.09 -8.51
CA ILE A 359 8.21 -10.24 -9.60
C ILE A 359 9.15 -9.04 -9.54
N THR A 360 9.97 -8.88 -10.56
CA THR A 360 10.94 -7.77 -10.65
C THR A 360 10.50 -6.63 -11.59
N PRO A 361 9.25 -6.12 -11.52
CA PRO A 361 8.85 -4.98 -12.33
C PRO A 361 9.61 -3.72 -11.97
N LEU A 362 10.07 -3.61 -10.71
CA LEU A 362 10.96 -2.52 -10.31
C LEU A 362 12.32 -2.64 -11.01
N ASP A 363 12.90 -3.84 -11.11
CA ASP A 363 14.15 -4.06 -11.84
C ASP A 363 13.95 -3.84 -13.35
N GLU A 364 12.79 -4.23 -13.92
CA GLU A 364 12.46 -3.93 -15.31
C GLU A 364 12.35 -2.41 -15.57
N PHE A 365 11.75 -1.65 -14.63
CA PHE A 365 11.71 -0.19 -14.70
C PHE A 365 13.11 0.41 -14.60
N ILE A 366 13.88 -0.02 -13.62
CA ILE A 366 15.23 0.44 -13.37
C ILE A 366 16.15 0.17 -14.58
N SER A 367 16.03 -1.00 -15.20
CA SER A 367 16.84 -1.35 -16.38
C SER A 367 16.56 -0.47 -17.62
N LYS A 368 15.49 0.30 -17.60
CA LYS A 368 15.09 1.22 -18.70
C LYS A 368 15.49 2.67 -18.41
N LEU A 369 15.96 2.99 -17.21
CA LEU A 369 16.53 4.30 -16.84
C LEU A 369 17.87 4.50 -17.54
#